data_7cef51425afc82c4923da9d13ed168bd
#
_entry.id   7cef51425afc82c4923da9d13ed168bd
#
_cell.length_a   1.000
_cell.length_b   1.000
_cell.length_c   1.000
_cell.angle_alpha   90.00
_cell.angle_beta   90.00
_cell.angle_gamma   90.00
#
_symmetry.space_group_name_H-M   'P 1'
#
loop_
_entity.id
_entity.type
_entity.pdbx_description
1 polymer ?
#
loop_
_entity_poly.entity_id
_entity_poly.type
_entity_poly.pdbx_seq_one_letter_code
_entity_poly.pdbx_strand_id
1 'polypeptide(L)'
;GGDKKVLADRQDLKAALSRTAILSNEKFRGVRFMLESGTVGVQANNPEQEEASEEISVDYQGDSLEMGFNVSYLIDVLGVLSADSISITLSDSNSSALVQDGDPGNNAMYVVMPMRL
;
A
#
# COMPACT_ATOMS: atom_id res chain seq x y z
N GLY A 1 1.33 17.91 -0.82
CA GLY A 1 0.99 17.02 0.22
C GLY A 1 -0.41 16.49 0.13
N GLY A 2 -0.60 15.37 0.73
CA GLY A 2 -1.88 14.73 0.80
C GLY A 2 -2.62 15.08 2.08
N ASP A 3 -3.92 14.90 2.04
CA ASP A 3 -4.79 15.14 3.18
C ASP A 3 -5.25 13.85 3.85
N LYS A 4 -4.91 12.70 3.29
CA LYS A 4 -5.25 11.39 3.83
C LYS A 4 -4.00 10.72 4.37
N LYS A 5 -3.93 10.55 5.68
CA LYS A 5 -2.76 9.96 6.32
C LYS A 5 -3.16 8.65 7.01
N VAL A 6 -2.52 7.57 6.60
CA VAL A 6 -2.78 6.23 7.10
C VAL A 6 -1.59 5.77 7.93
N LEU A 7 -1.85 5.30 9.14
CA LEU A 7 -0.84 4.64 9.95
C LEU A 7 -1.13 3.14 9.95
N ALA A 8 -0.14 2.35 9.59
CA ALA A 8 -0.28 0.90 9.46
C ALA A 8 0.90 0.19 10.09
N ASP A 9 0.67 -1.02 10.54
CA ASP A 9 1.75 -1.91 10.98
C ASP A 9 2.54 -2.35 9.75
N ARG A 10 3.85 -2.10 9.75
CA ARG A 10 4.71 -2.38 8.60
C ARG A 10 4.69 -3.85 8.23
N GLN A 11 4.80 -4.74 9.21
CA GLN A 11 4.84 -6.18 8.93
C GLN A 11 3.50 -6.71 8.44
N ASP A 12 2.39 -6.22 9.00
CA ASP A 12 1.06 -6.64 8.54
C ASP A 12 0.84 -6.24 7.07
N LEU A 13 1.19 -5.02 6.71
CA LEU A 13 1.02 -4.55 5.34
C LEU A 13 1.95 -5.30 4.40
N LYS A 14 3.20 -5.48 4.78
CA LYS A 14 4.17 -6.20 3.96
C LYS A 14 3.72 -7.64 3.73
N ALA A 15 3.20 -8.31 4.78
CA ALA A 15 2.72 -9.68 4.66
C ALA A 15 1.51 -9.76 3.72
N ALA A 16 0.56 -8.82 3.83
CA ALA A 16 -0.60 -8.79 2.95
C ALA A 16 -0.19 -8.60 1.49
N LEU A 17 0.73 -7.66 1.24
CA LEU A 17 1.23 -7.43 -0.11
C LEU A 17 1.98 -8.64 -0.64
N SER A 18 2.76 -9.31 0.20
CA SER A 18 3.51 -10.49 -0.21
C SER A 18 2.58 -11.64 -0.60
N ARG A 19 1.49 -11.82 0.13
CA ARG A 19 0.52 -12.86 -0.20
C ARG A 19 -0.22 -12.57 -1.51
N THR A 20 -0.57 -11.32 -1.77
CA THR A 20 -1.20 -10.96 -3.05
C THR A 20 -0.21 -11.00 -4.20
N ALA A 21 1.07 -10.75 -3.95
CA ALA A 21 2.10 -10.78 -4.98
C ALA A 21 2.30 -12.19 -5.57
N ILE A 22 1.99 -13.24 -4.81
CA ILE A 22 2.10 -14.59 -5.31
C ILE A 22 1.21 -14.79 -6.55
N LEU A 23 0.05 -14.16 -6.58
CA LEU A 23 -0.87 -14.29 -7.70
C LEU A 23 -0.50 -13.42 -8.89
N SER A 24 0.15 -12.28 -8.68
CA SER A 24 0.54 -11.40 -9.78
C SER A 24 1.69 -12.02 -10.56
N ASN A 25 1.73 -11.80 -11.88
CA ASN A 25 2.76 -12.38 -12.73
C ASN A 25 3.85 -11.35 -13.05
N GLU A 26 4.90 -11.80 -13.74
CA GLU A 26 6.04 -10.94 -14.07
C GLU A 26 5.67 -9.75 -14.94
N LYS A 27 4.62 -9.89 -15.75
CA LYS A 27 4.20 -8.83 -16.66
C LYS A 27 3.24 -7.85 -15.99
N PHE A 28 2.52 -8.29 -14.97
CA PHE A 28 1.48 -7.48 -14.35
C PHE A 28 1.65 -7.54 -12.83
N ARG A 29 2.31 -6.52 -12.29
CA ARG A 29 2.63 -6.42 -10.86
C ARG A 29 1.75 -5.43 -10.14
N GLY A 30 0.66 -4.99 -10.78
CA GLY A 30 -0.26 -4.04 -10.16
C GLY A 30 -1.17 -4.69 -9.15
N VAL A 31 -1.36 -4.02 -8.02
CA VAL A 31 -2.38 -4.41 -7.04
C VAL A 31 -3.30 -3.22 -6.83
N ARG A 32 -4.55 -3.52 -6.50
CA ARG A 32 -5.53 -2.51 -6.13
C ARG A 32 -5.46 -2.31 -4.62
N PHE A 33 -5.26 -1.07 -4.23
CA PHE A 33 -5.15 -0.65 -2.84
C PHE A 33 -6.43 0.10 -2.50
N MET A 34 -7.22 -0.45 -1.58
CA MET A 34 -8.53 0.10 -1.24
C MET A 34 -8.51 0.60 0.20
N LEU A 35 -8.54 1.92 0.35
CA LEU A 35 -8.52 2.57 1.66
C LEU A 35 -9.93 2.90 2.09
N GLU A 36 -10.27 2.49 3.31
CA GLU A 36 -11.52 2.85 3.96
C GLU A 36 -11.23 3.18 5.42
N SER A 37 -12.19 3.80 6.10
CA SER A 37 -12.01 4.09 7.53
C SER A 37 -11.70 2.80 8.29
N GLY A 38 -10.53 2.76 8.91
CA GLY A 38 -10.12 1.65 9.75
C GLY A 38 -9.52 0.45 9.02
N THR A 39 -9.54 0.42 7.67
CA THR A 39 -9.02 -0.75 6.93
C THR A 39 -8.33 -0.37 5.63
N VAL A 40 -7.42 -1.24 5.21
CA VAL A 40 -6.84 -1.23 3.87
C VAL A 40 -7.04 -2.61 3.27
N GLY A 41 -7.64 -2.67 2.09
CA GLY A 41 -7.73 -3.88 1.30
C GLY A 41 -6.70 -3.86 0.18
N VAL A 42 -6.12 -5.02 -0.13
CA VAL A 42 -5.19 -5.19 -1.23
C VAL A 42 -5.70 -6.33 -2.09
N GLN A 43 -5.82 -6.10 -3.38
CA GLN A 43 -6.38 -7.08 -4.31
C GLN A 43 -5.49 -7.22 -5.53
N ALA A 44 -5.22 -8.46 -5.93
CA ALA A 44 -4.47 -8.76 -7.15
C ALA A 44 -5.27 -9.74 -8.00
N ASN A 45 -5.26 -9.53 -9.30
CA ASN A 45 -5.87 -10.43 -10.28
C ASN A 45 -4.82 -10.83 -11.31
N ASN A 46 -4.97 -12.00 -11.90
CA ASN A 46 -4.09 -12.40 -12.99
C ASN A 46 -4.92 -12.65 -14.28
N PRO A 47 -4.25 -12.88 -15.44
CA PRO A 47 -4.98 -13.10 -16.70
C PRO A 47 -5.89 -14.33 -16.69
N GLU A 48 -5.66 -15.30 -15.83
CA GLU A 48 -6.52 -16.48 -15.69
C GLU A 48 -7.74 -16.20 -14.82
N GLN A 49 -7.94 -14.93 -14.44
CA GLN A 49 -9.07 -14.48 -13.61
C GLN A 49 -9.05 -15.03 -12.18
N GLU A 50 -7.90 -15.49 -11.74
CA GLU A 50 -7.72 -15.80 -10.32
C GLU A 50 -7.59 -14.49 -9.55
N GLU A 51 -8.01 -14.52 -8.30
CA GLU A 51 -8.05 -13.32 -7.48
C GLU A 51 -7.51 -13.63 -6.09
N ALA A 52 -6.65 -12.76 -5.59
CA ALA A 52 -6.20 -12.80 -4.20
C ALA A 52 -6.51 -11.45 -3.56
N SER A 53 -7.07 -11.47 -2.36
CA SER A 53 -7.34 -10.24 -1.63
C SER A 53 -7.01 -10.43 -0.15
N GLU A 54 -6.50 -9.35 0.45
CA GLU A 54 -6.14 -9.29 1.86
C GLU A 54 -6.66 -7.99 2.43
N GLU A 55 -7.01 -8.02 3.72
CA GLU A 55 -7.47 -6.82 4.40
C GLU A 55 -6.75 -6.73 5.74
N ILE A 56 -6.27 -5.53 6.07
CA ILE A 56 -5.63 -5.28 7.35
C ILE A 56 -6.31 -4.09 8.03
N SER A 57 -6.23 -4.06 9.36
CA SER A 57 -6.69 -2.92 10.14
C SER A 57 -5.62 -1.85 10.14
N VAL A 58 -6.03 -0.59 9.97
CA VAL A 58 -5.13 0.55 9.97
C VAL A 58 -5.75 1.69 10.77
N ASP A 59 -4.90 2.64 11.14
CA ASP A 59 -5.36 3.87 11.78
C ASP A 59 -5.61 4.91 10.69
N TYR A 60 -6.85 5.06 10.32
CA TYR A 60 -7.29 6.03 9.31
C TYR A 60 -8.76 6.33 9.51
N GLN A 61 -9.09 7.61 9.41
CA GLN A 61 -10.48 8.06 9.37
C GLN A 61 -10.61 9.10 8.26
N GLY A 62 -11.55 8.87 7.36
CA GLY A 62 -11.75 9.76 6.24
C GLY A 62 -12.47 9.07 5.09
N ASP A 63 -12.44 9.71 3.95
CA ASP A 63 -13.10 9.21 2.75
C ASP A 63 -12.38 7.98 2.20
N SER A 64 -13.12 7.12 1.54
CA SER A 64 -12.53 5.97 0.87
C SER A 64 -11.76 6.42 -0.37
N LEU A 65 -10.73 5.65 -0.70
CA LEU A 65 -9.87 5.93 -1.86
C LEU A 65 -9.38 4.61 -2.42
N GLU A 66 -9.37 4.49 -3.74
CA GLU A 66 -8.91 3.30 -4.43
C GLU A 66 -7.80 3.70 -5.40
N MET A 67 -6.66 3.01 -5.33
CA MET A 67 -5.49 3.31 -6.17
C MET A 67 -4.85 2.01 -6.61
N GLY A 68 -4.07 2.09 -7.69
CA GLY A 68 -3.22 0.99 -8.11
C GLY A 68 -1.77 1.27 -7.79
N PHE A 69 -1.04 0.22 -7.40
CA PHE A 69 0.41 0.32 -7.14
C PHE A 69 1.12 -0.91 -7.66
N ASN A 70 2.41 -0.75 -7.93
CA ASN A 70 3.29 -1.89 -8.22
C ASN A 70 3.61 -2.60 -6.90
N VAL A 71 3.14 -3.84 -6.77
CA VAL A 71 3.27 -4.58 -5.51
C VAL A 71 4.73 -4.83 -5.14
N SER A 72 5.58 -5.12 -6.11
CA SER A 72 7.00 -5.37 -5.84
C SER A 72 7.68 -4.13 -5.29
N TYR A 73 7.37 -2.97 -5.84
CA TYR A 73 7.95 -1.72 -5.39
C TYR A 73 7.52 -1.39 -3.96
N LEU A 74 6.23 -1.58 -3.64
CA LEU A 74 5.74 -1.37 -2.28
C LEU A 74 6.43 -2.31 -1.28
N ILE A 75 6.58 -3.58 -1.63
CA ILE A 75 7.25 -4.55 -0.77
C ILE A 75 8.69 -4.12 -0.51
N ASP A 76 9.39 -3.67 -1.56
CA ASP A 76 10.78 -3.22 -1.42
C ASP A 76 10.88 -2.01 -0.49
N VAL A 77 9.99 -1.04 -0.63
CA VAL A 77 9.97 0.14 0.24
C VAL A 77 9.76 -0.28 1.70
N LEU A 78 8.79 -1.16 1.95
CA LEU A 78 8.52 -1.63 3.30
C LEU A 78 9.69 -2.43 3.87
N GLY A 79 10.46 -3.08 3.01
CA GLY A 79 11.63 -3.83 3.43
C GLY A 79 12.81 -2.98 3.86
N VAL A 80 12.92 -1.74 3.34
CA VAL A 80 14.01 -0.84 3.72
C VAL A 80 13.66 0.08 4.89
N LEU A 81 12.37 0.24 5.17
CA LEU A 81 11.93 0.96 6.37
C LEU A 81 12.12 0.07 7.59
N SER A 82 12.37 0.67 8.74
CA SER A 82 12.76 -0.10 9.93
C SER A 82 11.81 0.03 11.11
N ALA A 83 10.94 1.03 11.12
CA ALA A 83 9.99 1.20 12.23
C ALA A 83 8.89 0.15 12.17
N ASP A 84 8.29 -0.14 13.32
CA ASP A 84 7.16 -1.08 13.39
C ASP A 84 5.93 -0.53 12.68
N SER A 85 5.74 0.77 12.70
CA SER A 85 4.63 1.46 12.04
C SER A 85 5.14 2.26 10.86
N ILE A 86 4.30 2.40 9.84
CA ILE A 86 4.58 3.28 8.71
C ILE A 86 3.42 4.26 8.54
N SER A 87 3.73 5.38 7.90
CA SER A 87 2.75 6.39 7.54
C SER A 87 2.68 6.46 6.01
N ILE A 88 1.47 6.38 5.47
CA ILE A 88 1.22 6.55 4.04
C ILE A 88 0.35 7.78 3.88
N THR A 89 0.83 8.77 3.14
CA THR A 89 0.07 9.99 2.89
C THR A 89 -0.42 9.98 1.45
N LEU A 90 -1.72 10.15 1.27
CA LEU A 90 -2.40 10.08 -0.02
C LEU A 90 -3.24 11.33 -0.23
N SER A 91 -3.49 11.70 -1.47
CA SER A 91 -4.43 12.78 -1.77
C SER A 91 -5.56 12.30 -2.68
N ASP A 92 -5.26 11.83 -3.88
CA ASP A 92 -6.26 11.28 -4.80
C ASP A 92 -5.68 10.10 -5.56
N SER A 93 -6.51 9.47 -6.40
CA SER A 93 -6.10 8.24 -7.10
C SER A 93 -5.05 8.46 -8.18
N ASN A 94 -4.76 9.71 -8.53
CA ASN A 94 -3.79 10.04 -9.58
C ASN A 94 -2.49 10.63 -9.03
N SER A 95 -2.42 10.86 -7.71
CA SER A 95 -1.25 11.47 -7.09
C SER A 95 -0.37 10.41 -6.44
N SER A 96 0.92 10.73 -6.34
CA SER A 96 1.87 9.84 -5.69
C SER A 96 1.55 9.64 -4.22
N ALA A 97 1.87 8.47 -3.70
CA ALA A 97 1.79 8.17 -2.28
C ALA A 97 3.14 8.48 -1.64
N LEU A 98 3.11 8.99 -0.42
CA LEU A 98 4.30 9.26 0.35
C LEU A 98 4.38 8.27 1.49
N VAL A 99 5.42 7.43 1.51
CA VAL A 99 5.58 6.38 2.51
C VAL A 99 6.76 6.73 3.40
N GLN A 100 6.53 6.75 4.71
CA GLN A 100 7.53 7.11 5.70
C GLN A 100 7.47 6.14 6.88
N ASP A 101 8.57 6.03 7.63
CA ASP A 101 8.51 5.40 8.95
C ASP A 101 7.57 6.19 9.84
N GLY A 102 6.80 5.51 10.67
CA GLY A 102 5.92 6.13 11.63
C GLY A 102 6.66 6.71 12.84
N ASP A 103 7.94 6.41 12.97
CA ASP A 103 8.77 6.92 14.05
C ASP A 103 9.22 8.36 13.74
N PRO A 104 8.86 9.35 14.59
CA PRO A 104 9.23 10.73 14.32
C PRO A 104 10.74 10.99 14.27
N GLY A 105 11.54 10.11 14.84
CA GLY A 105 12.99 10.24 14.79
C GLY A 105 13.63 9.79 13.48
N ASN A 106 12.86 9.19 12.57
CA ASN A 106 13.37 8.67 11.31
C ASN A 106 12.86 9.52 10.15
N ASN A 107 13.79 9.99 9.34
CA ASN A 107 13.47 10.88 8.21
C ASN A 107 13.38 10.15 6.87
N ALA A 108 13.43 8.82 6.86
CA ALA A 108 13.33 8.05 5.62
C ALA A 108 11.95 8.26 4.99
N MET A 109 11.94 8.56 3.69
CA MET A 109 10.75 8.93 2.96
C MET A 109 10.85 8.41 1.53
N TYR A 110 9.79 7.80 1.04
CA TYR A 110 9.74 7.25 -0.31
C TYR A 110 8.48 7.72 -1.02
N VAL A 111 8.62 8.12 -2.26
CA VAL A 111 7.50 8.51 -3.11
C VAL A 111 7.18 7.33 -4.03
N VAL A 112 5.93 6.87 -3.98
CA VAL A 112 5.47 5.76 -4.79
C VAL A 112 4.44 6.27 -5.78
N MET A 113 4.71 6.07 -7.07
CA MET A 113 3.81 6.51 -8.13
C MET A 113 2.63 5.55 -8.25
N PRO A 114 1.42 6.06 -8.50
CA PRO A 114 0.28 5.17 -8.73
C PRO A 114 0.35 4.52 -10.11
N MET A 115 -0.27 3.36 -10.22
CA MET A 115 -0.47 2.67 -11.49
C MET A 115 -1.93 2.77 -11.89
N ARG A 116 -2.17 2.84 -13.19
CA ARG A 116 -3.52 2.76 -13.72
C ARG A 116 -3.88 1.28 -13.90
N LEU A 117 -4.95 0.89 -13.27
CA LEU A 117 -5.43 -0.50 -13.32
C LEU A 117 -6.71 -0.62 -14.16
#